data_1d211f4ac27d8d8c4bf2839b8c754f60
#
_entry.id   1d211f4ac27d8d8c4bf2839b8c754f60
#
_cell.length_a   1.000
_cell.length_b   1.000
_cell.length_c   1.000
_cell.angle_alpha   90.00
_cell.angle_beta   90.00
_cell.angle_gamma   90.00
#
_symmetry.space_group_name_H-M   'P 1'
#
loop_
_entity.id
_entity.type
_entity.pdbx_description
1 polymer ?
#
loop_
_entity_poly.entity_id
_entity_poly.type
_entity_poly.pdbx_seq_one_letter_code
_entity_poly.pdbx_strand_id
1 'polypeptide(L)'
;MEKNLDGQSVVRVLDFPENFRSKWSMYIDNESGCLREIIDNATDESYACKSCNDIFINTDFNGWNIVADSGRGIPIFMSPDRPTQTQADVSISVAHAGSKFKGTGMTKTGTFGLGSSIVNALAEDYILLSIITGENYNQSIKPVYDLWNSAGPRSKKDLYYIVWYKKGYKYYEGAHKLVDIENQIFGSKNILPQGYSSIVLFKPDPEIFGKPKTEVPVENLRNFALIQEKFYKRKVNLHINGTTINSSGFTPFRYEILKTITPADTSQNKSIGVYVTFEIDEDFGNKFSCGSVNGLKVDSGIHIQYMESCYEQALKAEYKIKHKTLMNGFKMFALVLADEISYDSQTKVRLKSITKVKLADFSDIIKEFQKIFRKDAEYWETHVGKLNYLAESMKSLSASEKAQKIIDNASGNSMYRSKADMVPGFSDATAGNNDRWNCEIFITEGLSPSGSLKAGRKGTLHHAVLPLRGKVKNVKDSTADQMMDNKELFTIFKVLGLGIDANNVTHGCKTPEEAFEKIKKHARYGKICIATD
;
A
#
# COMPACT_ATOMS: atom_id res chain seq x y z
N MET A 1 4.33 16.86 32.36
CA MET A 1 3.89 18.19 31.85
C MET A 1 4.72 19.24 32.54
N GLU A 2 5.46 20.03 31.79
CA GLU A 2 6.12 21.22 32.35
C GLU A 2 5.06 22.27 32.66
N LYS A 3 5.21 22.94 33.80
CA LYS A 3 4.32 24.02 34.24
C LYS A 3 5.05 25.36 34.15
N ASN A 4 4.33 26.42 33.80
CA ASN A 4 4.86 27.79 33.91
C ASN A 4 5.08 28.19 35.39
N LEU A 5 5.62 29.38 35.63
CA LEU A 5 5.87 29.89 36.97
C LEU A 5 4.60 29.96 37.84
N ASP A 6 3.41 30.02 37.24
CA ASP A 6 2.11 30.05 37.90
C ASP A 6 1.45 28.66 38.03
N GLY A 7 2.15 27.58 37.70
CA GLY A 7 1.66 26.22 37.84
C GLY A 7 0.69 25.75 36.75
N GLN A 8 0.46 26.54 35.68
CA GLN A 8 -0.40 26.19 34.56
C GLN A 8 0.34 25.31 33.54
N SER A 9 -0.40 24.44 32.86
CA SER A 9 0.15 23.61 31.76
C SER A 9 0.53 24.50 30.58
N VAL A 10 1.76 24.37 30.12
CA VAL A 10 2.26 25.08 28.93
C VAL A 10 1.83 24.33 27.66
N VAL A 11 1.15 25.03 26.76
CA VAL A 11 0.86 24.53 25.40
C VAL A 11 2.13 24.71 24.56
N ARG A 12 2.70 23.61 24.05
CA ARG A 12 3.84 23.64 23.14
C ARG A 12 3.40 23.25 21.75
N VAL A 13 3.89 23.96 20.76
CA VAL A 13 3.81 23.56 19.35
C VAL A 13 5.06 22.73 19.05
N LEU A 14 4.86 21.53 18.52
CA LEU A 14 5.96 20.69 18.06
C LEU A 14 6.22 21.00 16.59
N ASP A 15 7.41 21.48 16.30
CA ASP A 15 7.89 21.72 14.95
C ASP A 15 8.57 20.46 14.36
N PHE A 16 8.97 20.54 13.11
CA PHE A 16 9.80 19.51 12.47
C PHE A 16 11.20 19.44 13.14
N PRO A 17 11.71 18.25 13.47
CA PRO A 17 11.16 16.90 13.19
C PRO A 17 10.29 16.32 14.33
N GLU A 18 10.18 16.95 15.49
CA GLU A 18 9.56 16.39 16.70
C GLU A 18 8.07 16.08 16.53
N ASN A 19 7.35 16.87 15.74
CA ASN A 19 5.94 16.66 15.43
C ASN A 19 5.71 15.28 14.76
N PHE A 20 6.66 14.82 13.93
CA PHE A 20 6.61 13.50 13.31
C PHE A 20 7.16 12.40 14.22
N ARG A 21 8.30 12.63 14.86
CA ARG A 21 8.97 11.63 15.71
C ARG A 21 8.09 11.22 16.91
N SER A 22 7.43 12.18 17.56
CA SER A 22 6.58 11.91 18.73
C SER A 22 5.31 11.10 18.43
N LYS A 23 4.82 11.14 17.19
CA LYS A 23 3.57 10.49 16.76
C LYS A 23 3.74 9.71 15.45
N TRP A 24 4.89 9.14 15.23
CA TRP A 24 5.28 8.50 13.96
C TRP A 24 4.27 7.44 13.47
N SER A 25 3.71 6.64 14.40
CA SER A 25 2.76 5.58 14.07
C SER A 25 1.41 6.06 13.49
N MET A 26 1.14 7.37 13.55
CA MET A 26 -0.01 7.98 12.86
C MET A 26 0.21 8.13 11.37
N TYR A 27 1.48 8.15 10.94
CA TYR A 27 1.87 8.44 9.56
C TYR A 27 2.39 7.21 8.82
N ILE A 28 3.15 6.37 9.51
CA ILE A 28 3.83 5.19 8.93
C ILE A 28 3.63 4.00 9.86
N ASP A 29 3.31 2.84 9.28
CA ASP A 29 3.06 1.62 10.06
C ASP A 29 4.35 0.99 10.59
N ASN A 30 5.43 1.04 9.80
CA ASN A 30 6.74 0.47 10.11
C ASN A 30 7.83 1.08 9.22
N GLU A 31 9.08 0.63 9.39
CA GLU A 31 10.23 1.05 8.60
C GLU A 31 10.08 0.81 7.09
N SER A 32 9.37 -0.24 6.68
CA SER A 32 9.08 -0.51 5.27
C SER A 32 8.11 0.53 4.69
N GLY A 33 7.29 1.17 5.52
CA GLY A 33 6.49 2.33 5.14
C GLY A 33 7.35 3.52 4.72
N CYS A 34 8.50 3.74 5.40
CA CYS A 34 9.47 4.76 4.99
C CYS A 34 10.00 4.49 3.58
N LEU A 35 10.40 3.24 3.29
CA LEU A 35 10.87 2.87 1.97
C LEU A 35 9.78 3.07 0.90
N ARG A 36 8.54 2.72 1.21
CA ARG A 36 7.40 2.88 0.30
C ARG A 36 7.21 4.34 -0.11
N GLU A 37 7.27 5.28 0.84
CA GLU A 37 7.12 6.71 0.53
C GLU A 37 8.21 7.22 -0.42
N ILE A 38 9.45 6.74 -0.31
CA ILE A 38 10.53 7.13 -1.23
C ILE A 38 10.35 6.46 -2.61
N ILE A 39 9.94 5.19 -2.64
CA ILE A 39 9.61 4.49 -3.91
C ILE A 39 8.44 5.19 -4.62
N ASP A 40 7.40 5.60 -3.89
CA ASP A 40 6.26 6.31 -4.44
C ASP A 40 6.68 7.63 -5.11
N ASN A 41 7.69 8.33 -4.57
CA ASN A 41 8.23 9.53 -5.21
C ASN A 41 8.96 9.21 -6.53
N ALA A 42 9.74 8.14 -6.59
CA ALA A 42 10.43 7.72 -7.81
C ALA A 42 9.44 7.25 -8.90
N THR A 43 8.39 6.51 -8.51
CA THR A 43 7.34 6.10 -9.45
C THR A 43 6.50 7.27 -9.94
N ASP A 44 6.18 8.23 -9.07
CA ASP A 44 5.49 9.47 -9.46
C ASP A 44 6.33 10.31 -10.44
N GLU A 45 7.65 10.37 -10.26
CA GLU A 45 8.54 11.02 -11.23
C GLU A 45 8.48 10.30 -12.58
N SER A 46 8.48 8.96 -12.60
CA SER A 46 8.34 8.20 -13.85
C SER A 46 7.00 8.46 -14.55
N TYR A 47 5.91 8.69 -13.83
CA TYR A 47 4.65 9.12 -14.45
C TYR A 47 4.74 10.54 -15.03
N ALA A 48 5.41 11.45 -14.35
CA ALA A 48 5.54 12.85 -14.76
C ALA A 48 6.57 13.06 -15.87
N CYS A 49 7.61 12.24 -15.90
CA CYS A 49 8.76 12.36 -16.80
C CYS A 49 8.91 11.15 -17.71
N LYS A 50 8.64 11.31 -19.02
CA LYS A 50 8.69 10.20 -19.98
C LYS A 50 10.10 9.58 -20.15
N SER A 51 11.16 10.30 -19.84
CA SER A 51 12.54 9.81 -19.88
C SER A 51 12.93 9.01 -18.62
N CYS A 52 12.14 9.06 -17.55
CA CYS A 52 12.37 8.28 -16.33
C CYS A 52 11.95 6.82 -16.53
N ASN A 53 12.87 6.02 -17.08
CA ASN A 53 12.62 4.61 -17.42
C ASN A 53 13.34 3.63 -16.51
N ASP A 54 14.19 4.11 -15.61
CA ASP A 54 14.97 3.27 -14.70
C ASP A 54 14.76 3.74 -13.26
N ILE A 55 14.40 2.79 -12.40
CA ILE A 55 14.29 2.98 -10.96
C ILE A 55 15.16 1.92 -10.29
N PHE A 56 16.02 2.34 -9.38
CA PHE A 56 16.93 1.48 -8.63
C PHE A 56 16.53 1.47 -7.15
N ILE A 57 16.51 0.29 -6.56
CA ILE A 57 16.17 0.07 -5.15
C ILE A 57 17.17 -0.94 -4.59
N ASN A 58 17.86 -0.55 -3.52
CA ASN A 58 18.71 -1.46 -2.76
C ASN A 58 18.41 -1.27 -1.26
N THR A 59 18.14 -2.37 -0.57
CA THR A 59 17.73 -2.33 0.84
C THR A 59 18.76 -3.00 1.73
N ASP A 60 18.83 -2.52 2.97
CA ASP A 60 19.66 -3.08 4.05
C ASP A 60 21.18 -3.15 3.73
N PHE A 61 21.66 -2.32 2.81
CA PHE A 61 23.08 -2.23 2.54
C PHE A 61 23.79 -1.51 3.70
N ASN A 62 24.40 -2.25 4.61
CA ASN A 62 24.97 -1.71 5.86
C ASN A 62 23.95 -0.84 6.64
N GLY A 63 22.67 -1.23 6.63
CA GLY A 63 21.56 -0.48 7.22
C GLY A 63 21.02 0.67 6.35
N TRP A 64 21.61 0.95 5.19
CA TRP A 64 21.11 1.93 4.25
C TRP A 64 20.07 1.34 3.31
N ASN A 65 19.04 2.12 3.04
CA ASN A 65 18.11 1.92 1.95
C ASN A 65 18.38 2.98 0.89
N ILE A 66 18.49 2.56 -0.36
CA ILE A 66 18.85 3.41 -1.51
C ILE A 66 17.73 3.29 -2.53
N VAL A 67 17.16 4.42 -2.93
CA VAL A 67 16.19 4.51 -4.03
C VAL A 67 16.66 5.58 -5.00
N ALA A 68 16.72 5.26 -6.29
CA ALA A 68 17.12 6.22 -7.31
C ALA A 68 16.19 6.16 -8.52
N ASP A 69 16.02 7.30 -9.19
CA ASP A 69 15.26 7.43 -10.43
C ASP A 69 16.06 8.18 -11.51
N SER A 70 15.80 7.81 -12.76
CA SER A 70 16.42 8.44 -13.94
C SER A 70 15.61 9.62 -14.48
N GLY A 71 14.84 10.31 -13.63
CA GLY A 71 13.96 11.41 -13.99
C GLY A 71 14.69 12.73 -14.22
N ARG A 72 14.02 13.83 -13.85
CA ARG A 72 14.54 15.20 -14.07
C ARG A 72 15.55 15.66 -13.02
N GLY A 73 15.65 14.94 -11.91
CA GLY A 73 16.29 15.45 -10.71
C GLY A 73 15.42 16.45 -9.95
N ILE A 74 15.83 16.81 -8.76
CA ILE A 74 15.12 17.78 -7.92
C ILE A 74 15.72 19.17 -8.15
N PRO A 75 14.88 20.23 -8.27
CA PRO A 75 15.38 21.60 -8.45
C PRO A 75 16.31 22.06 -7.33
N ILE A 76 17.43 22.71 -7.70
CA ILE A 76 18.51 23.11 -6.77
C ILE A 76 18.53 24.64 -6.55
N PHE A 77 17.59 25.40 -7.12
CA PHE A 77 17.49 26.84 -6.89
C PHE A 77 16.79 27.17 -5.57
N MET A 78 16.97 28.41 -5.10
CA MET A 78 16.36 28.86 -3.84
C MET A 78 14.83 28.85 -3.92
N SER A 79 14.20 28.44 -2.84
CA SER A 79 12.74 28.38 -2.77
C SER A 79 12.14 29.79 -2.73
N PRO A 80 11.13 30.11 -3.58
CA PRO A 80 10.43 31.40 -3.51
C PRO A 80 9.76 31.63 -2.14
N ASP A 81 9.19 30.58 -1.57
CA ASP A 81 8.46 30.65 -0.29
C ASP A 81 9.40 30.62 0.92
N ARG A 82 10.64 30.13 0.74
CA ARG A 82 11.68 30.04 1.78
C ARG A 82 13.04 30.46 1.20
N PRO A 83 13.32 31.76 1.11
CA PRO A 83 14.50 32.27 0.39
C PRO A 83 15.88 31.85 0.93
N THR A 84 15.91 31.27 2.14
CA THR A 84 17.12 30.75 2.79
C THR A 84 17.36 29.24 2.56
N GLN A 85 16.42 28.57 1.87
CA GLN A 85 16.48 27.13 1.61
C GLN A 85 16.36 26.83 0.12
N THR A 86 17.06 25.81 -0.35
CA THR A 86 16.89 25.31 -1.72
C THR A 86 15.57 24.55 -1.88
N GLN A 87 15.07 24.40 -3.09
CA GLN A 87 13.91 23.55 -3.38
C GLN A 87 14.17 22.10 -2.96
N ALA A 88 15.40 21.61 -3.15
CA ALA A 88 15.81 20.29 -2.71
C ALA A 88 15.68 20.14 -1.18
N ASP A 89 16.16 21.13 -0.43
CA ASP A 89 16.04 21.16 1.03
C ASP A 89 14.58 21.24 1.50
N VAL A 90 13.80 22.16 0.92
CA VAL A 90 12.37 22.32 1.24
C VAL A 90 11.58 21.04 0.99
N SER A 91 11.91 20.29 -0.08
CA SER A 91 11.19 19.07 -0.45
C SER A 91 11.28 17.95 0.59
N ILE A 92 12.29 17.99 1.47
CA ILE A 92 12.56 16.94 2.46
C ILE A 92 12.47 17.43 3.92
N SER A 93 12.37 18.75 4.15
CA SER A 93 12.36 19.32 5.50
C SER A 93 11.07 20.05 5.86
N VAL A 94 10.20 20.29 4.87
CA VAL A 94 8.96 21.02 5.09
C VAL A 94 7.75 20.12 4.83
N ALA A 95 6.88 20.02 5.84
CA ALA A 95 5.63 19.31 5.71
C ALA A 95 4.72 20.00 4.67
N HIS A 96 3.99 19.21 3.89
CA HIS A 96 3.14 19.70 2.79
C HIS A 96 3.88 20.48 1.71
N ALA A 97 5.20 20.29 1.57
CA ALA A 97 5.96 20.81 0.46
C ALA A 97 5.92 19.83 -0.72
N GLY A 98 5.62 20.31 -1.92
CA GLY A 98 5.66 19.49 -3.13
C GLY A 98 4.99 20.16 -4.32
N SER A 99 5.42 19.80 -5.53
CA SER A 99 4.85 20.27 -6.79
C SER A 99 3.50 19.63 -7.16
N LYS A 100 2.99 18.73 -6.31
CA LYS A 100 1.83 17.86 -6.60
C LYS A 100 0.47 18.46 -6.22
N PHE A 101 0.42 19.63 -5.60
CA PHE A 101 -0.82 20.26 -5.11
C PHE A 101 -1.75 20.81 -6.19
N LYS A 102 -1.25 21.11 -7.38
CA LYS A 102 -2.09 21.55 -8.51
C LYS A 102 -2.23 20.42 -9.52
N GLY A 103 -3.43 19.87 -9.60
CA GLY A 103 -3.77 18.70 -10.40
C GLY A 103 -3.41 18.85 -11.88
N THR A 104 -2.45 18.08 -12.32
CA THR A 104 -2.14 17.87 -13.73
C THR A 104 -1.85 16.39 -13.94
N GLY A 105 -2.87 15.62 -14.33
CA GLY A 105 -2.71 14.28 -14.89
C GLY A 105 -2.99 13.08 -13.97
N MET A 106 -3.48 12.03 -14.58
CA MET A 106 -3.73 10.72 -13.98
C MET A 106 -2.46 10.21 -13.30
N THR A 107 -2.57 9.73 -12.06
CA THR A 107 -1.54 8.95 -11.39
C THR A 107 -0.59 9.72 -10.46
N LYS A 108 -1.08 10.05 -9.26
CA LYS A 108 -0.20 10.45 -8.15
C LYS A 108 -0.47 9.55 -6.95
N THR A 109 0.58 8.88 -6.46
CA THR A 109 0.51 8.08 -5.23
C THR A 109 0.66 8.95 -3.98
N GLY A 110 1.46 10.02 -4.05
CA GLY A 110 1.69 10.97 -2.97
C GLY A 110 0.71 12.14 -2.98
N THR A 111 -0.36 12.07 -2.18
CA THR A 111 -1.43 13.10 -2.14
C THR A 111 -1.20 14.22 -1.13
N PHE A 112 -0.37 14.03 -0.11
CA PHE A 112 -0.28 14.94 1.04
C PHE A 112 1.00 15.78 1.10
N GLY A 113 2.02 15.48 0.27
CA GLY A 113 3.30 16.19 0.31
C GLY A 113 4.06 16.02 1.63
N LEU A 114 3.88 14.88 2.29
CA LEU A 114 4.46 14.58 3.60
C LEU A 114 5.54 13.49 3.56
N GLY A 115 5.54 12.62 2.53
CA GLY A 115 6.32 11.39 2.52
C GLY A 115 7.81 11.58 2.82
N SER A 116 8.50 12.40 2.02
CA SER A 116 9.95 12.64 2.20
C SER A 116 10.28 13.29 3.54
N SER A 117 9.48 14.25 4.02
CA SER A 117 9.72 14.92 5.31
C SER A 117 9.48 13.98 6.49
N ILE A 118 8.48 13.08 6.41
CA ILE A 118 8.27 12.05 7.42
C ILE A 118 9.47 11.10 7.46
N VAL A 119 9.92 10.58 6.32
CA VAL A 119 11.07 9.66 6.28
C VAL A 119 12.33 10.34 6.80
N ASN A 120 12.57 11.61 6.43
CA ASN A 120 13.68 12.40 6.96
C ASN A 120 13.63 12.52 8.49
N ALA A 121 12.46 12.83 9.05
CA ALA A 121 12.29 12.94 10.49
C ALA A 121 12.50 11.60 11.23
N LEU A 122 12.16 10.46 10.61
CA LEU A 122 12.22 9.13 11.20
C LEU A 122 13.51 8.37 10.89
N ALA A 123 14.42 8.95 10.10
CA ALA A 123 15.70 8.36 9.76
C ALA A 123 16.79 8.79 10.76
N GLU A 124 17.73 7.89 11.05
CA GLU A 124 19.00 8.22 11.70
C GLU A 124 19.83 9.12 10.78
N ASP A 125 19.94 8.74 9.51
CA ASP A 125 20.53 9.51 8.43
C ASP A 125 19.60 9.53 7.23
N TYR A 126 19.41 10.71 6.63
CA TYR A 126 18.66 10.89 5.38
C TYR A 126 19.49 11.76 4.43
N ILE A 127 19.75 11.27 3.23
CA ILE A 127 20.55 11.95 2.21
C ILE A 127 19.76 12.00 0.91
N LEU A 128 19.62 13.19 0.37
CA LEU A 128 19.10 13.43 -0.96
C LEU A 128 20.23 13.88 -1.86
N LEU A 129 20.41 13.19 -2.99
CA LEU A 129 21.31 13.59 -4.06
C LEU A 129 20.46 13.95 -5.29
N SER A 130 20.71 15.10 -5.87
CA SER A 130 20.14 15.51 -7.15
C SER A 130 21.25 15.83 -8.13
N ILE A 131 21.20 15.24 -9.33
CA ILE A 131 22.17 15.53 -10.39
C ILE A 131 22.12 17.02 -10.74
N ILE A 132 23.28 17.64 -10.93
CA ILE A 132 23.36 19.02 -11.36
C ILE A 132 23.29 19.05 -12.88
N THR A 133 22.26 19.70 -13.42
CA THR A 133 22.10 19.93 -14.87
C THR A 133 21.96 21.43 -15.14
N GLY A 134 22.15 21.86 -16.38
CA GLY A 134 21.94 23.26 -16.75
C GLY A 134 20.49 23.75 -16.56
N GLU A 135 19.55 22.83 -16.32
CA GLU A 135 18.12 23.14 -16.22
C GLU A 135 17.60 23.15 -14.78
N ASN A 136 18.22 22.39 -13.87
CA ASN A 136 17.71 22.22 -12.50
C ASN A 136 18.39 23.09 -11.43
N TYR A 137 19.38 23.93 -11.81
CA TYR A 137 19.98 24.89 -10.88
C TYR A 137 20.04 26.30 -11.49
N ASN A 138 20.19 27.31 -10.64
CA ASN A 138 20.50 28.67 -11.07
C ASN A 138 21.80 29.18 -10.41
N GLN A 139 22.31 30.30 -10.92
CA GLN A 139 23.58 30.90 -10.49
C GLN A 139 23.57 31.44 -9.05
N SER A 140 22.41 31.48 -8.38
CA SER A 140 22.27 32.00 -7.01
C SER A 140 22.97 31.10 -5.96
N ILE A 141 23.24 29.83 -6.29
CA ILE A 141 23.93 28.91 -5.39
C ILE A 141 25.40 28.81 -5.79
N LYS A 142 26.21 29.72 -5.24
CA LYS A 142 27.63 29.85 -5.60
C LYS A 142 28.44 28.56 -5.59
N PRO A 143 28.37 27.66 -4.58
CA PRO A 143 29.14 26.41 -4.60
C PRO A 143 28.79 25.50 -5.78
N VAL A 144 27.52 25.45 -6.18
CA VAL A 144 27.05 24.67 -7.36
C VAL A 144 27.58 25.30 -8.63
N TYR A 145 27.46 26.63 -8.77
CA TYR A 145 27.93 27.38 -9.92
C TYR A 145 29.44 27.21 -10.13
N ASP A 146 30.24 27.36 -9.07
CA ASP A 146 31.71 27.24 -9.14
C ASP A 146 32.12 25.82 -9.55
N LEU A 147 31.51 24.79 -8.95
CA LEU A 147 31.78 23.39 -9.28
C LEU A 147 31.38 23.06 -10.72
N TRP A 148 30.20 23.48 -11.15
CA TRP A 148 29.69 23.26 -12.51
C TRP A 148 30.60 23.89 -13.58
N ASN A 149 31.05 25.13 -13.38
CA ASN A 149 31.89 25.84 -14.34
C ASN A 149 33.33 25.34 -14.37
N SER A 150 33.85 24.84 -13.25
CA SER A 150 35.18 24.25 -13.19
C SER A 150 35.25 22.81 -13.75
N ALA A 151 34.10 22.15 -13.88
CA ALA A 151 34.04 20.76 -14.33
C ALA A 151 34.09 20.67 -15.88
N GLY A 152 34.92 19.74 -16.39
CA GLY A 152 34.92 19.39 -17.80
C GLY A 152 33.62 18.62 -18.20
N PRO A 153 33.32 18.55 -19.53
CA PRO A 153 32.05 17.98 -20.02
C PRO A 153 31.74 16.55 -19.55
N ARG A 154 32.79 15.71 -19.40
CA ARG A 154 32.63 14.33 -18.88
C ARG A 154 32.33 14.31 -17.38
N SER A 155 32.95 15.18 -16.61
CA SER A 155 32.76 15.26 -15.13
C SER A 155 31.41 15.86 -14.77
N LYS A 156 30.76 16.65 -15.65
CA LYS A 156 29.45 17.24 -15.40
C LYS A 156 28.34 16.19 -15.22
N LYS A 157 28.49 15.01 -15.80
CA LYS A 157 27.51 13.91 -15.68
C LYS A 157 27.49 13.26 -14.31
N ASP A 158 28.50 13.52 -13.49
CA ASP A 158 28.68 12.88 -12.17
C ASP A 158 28.66 13.89 -11.02
N LEU A 159 28.16 15.11 -11.30
CA LEU A 159 28.02 16.15 -10.28
C LEU A 159 26.64 16.10 -9.64
N TYR A 160 26.63 16.01 -8.32
CA TYR A 160 25.41 15.96 -7.53
C TYR A 160 25.39 17.05 -6.47
N TYR A 161 24.20 17.58 -6.25
CA TYR A 161 23.88 18.38 -5.09
C TYR A 161 23.40 17.47 -3.99
N ILE A 162 23.96 17.61 -2.78
CA ILE A 162 23.67 16.79 -1.61
C ILE A 162 22.99 17.63 -0.53
N VAL A 163 21.93 17.09 0.04
CA VAL A 163 21.30 17.58 1.27
C VAL A 163 21.23 16.42 2.24
N TRP A 164 21.93 16.55 3.37
CA TRP A 164 22.08 15.49 4.38
C TRP A 164 21.49 15.94 5.72
N TYR A 165 20.62 15.12 6.25
CA TYR A 165 19.99 15.28 7.54
C TYR A 165 20.33 14.12 8.48
N LYS A 166 20.41 14.40 9.78
CA LYS A 166 20.53 13.40 10.85
C LYS A 166 19.37 13.58 11.83
N LYS A 167 18.59 12.55 12.02
CA LYS A 167 17.39 12.58 12.89
C LYS A 167 16.45 13.77 12.62
N GLY A 168 16.35 14.18 11.34
CA GLY A 168 15.54 15.33 10.91
C GLY A 168 16.23 16.70 11.05
N TYR A 169 17.48 16.77 11.52
CA TYR A 169 18.24 18.01 11.59
C TYR A 169 19.26 18.10 10.45
N LYS A 170 19.33 19.26 9.82
CA LYS A 170 20.28 19.48 8.72
C LYS A 170 21.72 19.31 9.21
N TYR A 171 22.44 18.39 8.59
CA TYR A 171 23.82 18.12 8.89
C TYR A 171 24.77 18.74 7.85
N TYR A 172 24.43 18.60 6.55
CA TYR A 172 25.27 19.11 5.48
C TYR A 172 24.44 19.45 4.23
N GLU A 173 24.91 20.44 3.47
CA GLU A 173 24.38 20.80 2.15
C GLU A 173 25.51 21.30 1.25
N GLY A 174 25.60 20.81 0.01
CA GLY A 174 26.68 21.19 -0.91
C GLY A 174 26.64 20.46 -2.25
N ALA A 175 27.72 20.58 -3.02
CA ALA A 175 27.85 19.97 -4.34
C ALA A 175 29.18 19.22 -4.48
N HIS A 176 29.11 17.96 -4.97
CA HIS A 176 30.25 17.07 -5.09
C HIS A 176 30.13 16.12 -6.29
N LYS A 177 31.24 15.46 -6.64
CA LYS A 177 31.19 14.29 -7.52
C LYS A 177 30.59 13.10 -6.77
N LEU A 178 29.85 12.24 -7.47
CA LEU A 178 29.23 11.06 -6.86
C LEU A 178 30.26 10.16 -6.14
N VAL A 179 31.44 9.97 -6.73
CA VAL A 179 32.52 9.17 -6.15
C VAL A 179 33.04 9.73 -4.81
N ASP A 180 33.04 11.05 -4.64
CA ASP A 180 33.48 11.69 -3.40
C ASP A 180 32.43 11.51 -2.30
N ILE A 181 31.15 11.57 -2.67
CA ILE A 181 30.01 11.28 -1.79
C ILE A 181 30.05 9.82 -1.32
N GLU A 182 30.25 8.87 -2.25
CA GLU A 182 30.38 7.44 -1.92
C GLU A 182 31.52 7.17 -0.91
N ASN A 183 32.69 7.76 -1.16
CA ASN A 183 33.83 7.63 -0.25
C ASN A 183 33.52 8.20 1.14
N GLN A 184 32.83 9.32 1.22
CA GLN A 184 32.45 9.94 2.49
C GLN A 184 31.45 9.10 3.29
N ILE A 185 30.46 8.48 2.62
CA ILE A 185 29.40 7.72 3.27
C ILE A 185 29.84 6.29 3.58
N PHE A 186 30.51 5.61 2.64
CA PHE A 186 30.76 4.18 2.67
C PHE A 186 32.24 3.80 2.81
N GLY A 187 33.16 4.76 2.64
CA GLY A 187 34.58 4.48 2.55
C GLY A 187 35.00 3.66 1.32
N SER A 188 34.15 3.52 0.33
CA SER A 188 34.36 2.72 -0.88
C SER A 188 33.64 3.33 -2.09
N LYS A 189 33.91 2.81 -3.30
CA LYS A 189 33.39 3.31 -4.58
C LYS A 189 32.46 2.28 -5.22
N ASN A 190 31.66 2.74 -6.20
CA ASN A 190 30.76 1.92 -7.01
C ASN A 190 29.65 1.23 -6.22
N ILE A 191 29.12 1.89 -5.18
CA ILE A 191 27.98 1.45 -4.39
C ILE A 191 26.70 2.11 -4.90
N LEU A 192 26.77 3.41 -5.19
CA LEU A 192 25.63 4.16 -5.70
C LEU A 192 25.42 3.91 -7.19
N PRO A 193 24.17 3.84 -7.62
CA PRO A 193 23.86 3.60 -9.02
C PRO A 193 24.27 4.80 -9.89
N GLN A 194 25.00 4.53 -10.98
CA GLN A 194 25.48 5.54 -11.91
C GLN A 194 24.40 5.91 -12.93
N GLY A 195 24.32 7.20 -13.32
CA GLY A 195 23.42 7.67 -14.36
C GLY A 195 21.99 7.96 -13.90
N TYR A 196 21.73 7.94 -12.60
CA TYR A 196 20.44 8.33 -12.02
C TYR A 196 20.42 9.82 -11.68
N SER A 197 19.25 10.43 -11.80
CA SER A 197 19.08 11.88 -11.60
C SER A 197 18.77 12.27 -10.17
N SER A 198 18.01 11.45 -9.46
CA SER A 198 17.76 11.59 -8.03
C SER A 198 18.16 10.31 -7.32
N ILE A 199 18.84 10.43 -6.18
CA ILE A 199 19.21 9.30 -5.33
C ILE A 199 18.89 9.68 -3.89
N VAL A 200 18.05 8.89 -3.23
CA VAL A 200 17.74 9.03 -1.82
C VAL A 200 18.34 7.85 -1.07
N LEU A 201 19.10 8.17 -0.03
CA LEU A 201 19.63 7.19 0.93
C LEU A 201 19.05 7.49 2.30
N PHE A 202 18.62 6.49 3.02
CA PHE A 202 18.21 6.67 4.39
C PHE A 202 18.45 5.42 5.25
N LYS A 203 18.71 5.66 6.54
CA LYS A 203 18.75 4.62 7.58
C LYS A 203 17.58 4.86 8.52
N PRO A 204 16.63 3.92 8.66
CA PRO A 204 15.59 4.04 9.69
C PRO A 204 16.23 4.18 11.08
N ASP A 205 15.69 5.08 11.91
CA ASP A 205 16.25 5.33 13.26
C ASP A 205 15.93 4.14 14.19
N PRO A 206 16.97 3.44 14.72
CA PRO A 206 16.76 2.31 15.62
C PRO A 206 16.12 2.71 16.96
N GLU A 207 16.18 3.97 17.36
CA GLU A 207 15.46 4.47 18.55
C GLU A 207 13.94 4.45 18.35
N ILE A 208 13.48 4.53 17.10
CA ILE A 208 12.06 4.50 16.73
C ILE A 208 11.63 3.08 16.38
N PHE A 209 12.40 2.38 15.55
CA PHE A 209 12.00 1.11 14.94
C PHE A 209 12.68 -0.13 15.58
N GLY A 210 13.58 0.06 16.53
CA GLY A 210 14.31 -1.04 17.17
C GLY A 210 15.39 -1.61 16.25
N LYS A 211 15.19 -2.84 15.76
CA LYS A 211 16.07 -3.46 14.75
C LYS A 211 15.37 -3.44 13.39
N PRO A 212 15.44 -2.33 12.66
CA PRO A 212 14.70 -2.17 11.43
C PRO A 212 15.18 -3.17 10.37
N LYS A 213 14.21 -3.78 9.69
CA LYS A 213 14.42 -4.59 8.50
C LYS A 213 13.43 -4.16 7.44
N THR A 214 13.94 -3.57 6.39
CA THR A 214 13.11 -2.95 5.37
C THR A 214 12.72 -3.96 4.28
N GLU A 215 11.44 -4.02 3.95
CA GLU A 215 10.91 -4.89 2.88
C GLU A 215 10.47 -4.07 1.68
N VAL A 216 10.93 -4.48 0.50
CA VAL A 216 10.54 -3.83 -0.76
C VAL A 216 9.10 -4.23 -1.12
N PRO A 217 8.21 -3.27 -1.45
CA PRO A 217 6.84 -3.57 -1.88
C PRO A 217 6.81 -4.07 -3.34
N VAL A 218 7.34 -5.27 -3.58
CA VAL A 218 7.53 -5.84 -4.94
C VAL A 218 6.23 -5.87 -5.74
N GLU A 219 5.10 -6.17 -5.10
CA GLU A 219 3.80 -6.19 -5.78
C GLU A 219 3.37 -4.80 -6.28
N ASN A 220 3.59 -3.74 -5.48
CA ASN A 220 3.31 -2.37 -5.92
C ASN A 220 4.17 -2.00 -7.14
N LEU A 221 5.42 -2.41 -7.13
CA LEU A 221 6.34 -2.16 -8.23
C LEU A 221 5.96 -2.95 -9.50
N ARG A 222 5.50 -4.19 -9.35
CA ARG A 222 4.93 -4.96 -10.47
C ARG A 222 3.68 -4.30 -11.04
N ASN A 223 2.78 -3.83 -10.17
CA ASN A 223 1.59 -3.10 -10.57
C ASN A 223 1.94 -1.81 -11.31
N PHE A 224 2.94 -1.07 -10.81
CA PHE A 224 3.46 0.11 -11.48
C PHE A 224 4.00 -0.22 -12.88
N ALA A 225 4.84 -1.26 -13.02
CA ALA A 225 5.37 -1.69 -14.31
C ALA A 225 4.25 -2.12 -15.28
N LEU A 226 3.22 -2.81 -14.78
CA LEU A 226 2.03 -3.18 -15.53
C LEU A 226 1.27 -1.96 -16.06
N ILE A 227 1.10 -0.92 -15.23
CA ILE A 227 0.50 0.35 -15.62
C ILE A 227 1.30 0.99 -16.76
N GLN A 228 2.60 1.09 -16.62
CA GLN A 228 3.46 1.69 -17.64
C GLN A 228 3.32 0.97 -18.98
N GLU A 229 3.22 -0.35 -18.98
CA GLU A 229 3.02 -1.14 -20.19
C GLU A 229 1.61 -1.01 -20.76
N LYS A 230 0.57 -1.26 -19.97
CA LYS A 230 -0.82 -1.34 -20.44
C LYS A 230 -1.37 0.03 -20.88
N PHE A 231 -1.12 1.10 -20.11
CA PHE A 231 -1.71 2.41 -20.35
C PHE A 231 -0.77 3.40 -21.06
N TYR A 232 0.53 3.36 -20.74
CA TYR A 232 1.47 4.34 -21.29
C TYR A 232 2.34 3.80 -22.43
N LYS A 233 2.23 2.48 -22.73
CA LYS A 233 3.01 1.79 -23.77
C LYS A 233 4.52 1.98 -23.60
N ARG A 234 4.97 1.98 -22.34
CA ARG A 234 6.36 2.19 -21.93
C ARG A 234 6.88 0.99 -21.17
N LYS A 235 8.16 0.70 -21.36
CA LYS A 235 8.89 -0.25 -20.51
C LYS A 235 9.68 0.54 -19.47
N VAL A 236 9.49 0.22 -18.20
CA VAL A 236 10.28 0.75 -17.08
C VAL A 236 11.05 -0.41 -16.46
N ASN A 237 12.34 -0.21 -16.22
CA ASN A 237 13.21 -1.19 -15.58
C ASN A 237 13.27 -0.89 -14.08
N LEU A 238 12.99 -1.88 -13.28
CA LEU A 238 13.01 -1.81 -11.82
C LEU A 238 14.14 -2.70 -11.33
N HIS A 239 15.24 -2.09 -10.91
CA HIS A 239 16.42 -2.78 -10.41
C HIS A 239 16.31 -2.90 -8.89
N ILE A 240 16.01 -4.10 -8.38
CA ILE A 240 15.74 -4.34 -6.96
C ILE A 240 16.75 -5.36 -6.43
N ASN A 241 17.62 -4.93 -5.51
CA ASN A 241 18.61 -5.79 -4.85
C ASN A 241 19.38 -6.66 -5.87
N GLY A 242 19.85 -6.05 -6.96
CA GLY A 242 20.59 -6.72 -8.02
C GLY A 242 19.73 -7.50 -9.04
N THR A 243 18.42 -7.56 -8.87
CA THR A 243 17.50 -8.22 -9.82
C THR A 243 16.68 -7.18 -10.57
N THR A 244 16.54 -7.34 -11.88
CA THR A 244 15.64 -6.47 -12.67
C THR A 244 14.27 -7.11 -12.81
N ILE A 245 13.23 -6.41 -12.42
CA ILE A 245 11.83 -6.81 -12.62
C ILE A 245 11.15 -5.87 -13.62
N ASN A 246 10.14 -6.38 -14.29
CA ASN A 246 9.28 -5.65 -15.21
C ASN A 246 7.87 -6.26 -15.19
N SER A 247 6.99 -5.80 -16.06
CA SER A 247 5.61 -6.30 -16.19
C SER A 247 5.50 -7.77 -16.59
N SER A 248 6.52 -8.38 -17.19
CA SER A 248 6.46 -9.80 -17.65
C SER A 248 6.31 -10.82 -16.50
N GLY A 249 6.55 -10.40 -15.25
CA GLY A 249 6.28 -11.23 -14.06
C GLY A 249 4.80 -11.25 -13.62
N PHE A 250 3.93 -10.49 -14.28
CA PHE A 250 2.49 -10.52 -14.03
C PHE A 250 1.83 -11.55 -14.96
N THR A 251 1.20 -12.56 -14.39
CA THR A 251 0.39 -13.54 -15.13
C THR A 251 -1.08 -13.14 -15.02
N PRO A 252 -1.70 -12.66 -16.11
CA PRO A 252 -3.13 -12.32 -16.07
C PRO A 252 -3.97 -13.59 -15.90
N PHE A 253 -5.16 -13.44 -15.36
CA PHE A 253 -6.19 -14.45 -15.42
C PHE A 253 -6.66 -14.66 -16.87
N ARG A 254 -7.50 -15.64 -17.11
CA ARG A 254 -7.95 -16.08 -18.44
C ARG A 254 -8.48 -14.95 -19.34
N TYR A 255 -9.18 -13.97 -18.77
CA TYR A 255 -9.80 -12.87 -19.51
C TYR A 255 -9.23 -11.53 -19.07
N GLU A 256 -9.13 -10.60 -20.01
CA GLU A 256 -8.64 -9.25 -19.76
C GLU A 256 -9.59 -8.21 -20.36
N ILE A 257 -9.80 -7.11 -19.61
CA ILE A 257 -10.50 -5.90 -20.05
C ILE A 257 -9.55 -4.72 -19.80
N LEU A 258 -9.28 -3.93 -20.85
CA LEU A 258 -8.52 -2.68 -20.75
C LEU A 258 -9.37 -1.56 -21.35
N LYS A 259 -9.75 -0.57 -20.53
CA LYS A 259 -10.58 0.56 -20.92
C LYS A 259 -10.16 1.86 -20.28
N THR A 260 -10.40 2.95 -20.99
CA THR A 260 -10.39 4.30 -20.43
C THR A 260 -11.84 4.80 -20.40
N ILE A 261 -12.30 5.22 -19.24
CA ILE A 261 -13.67 5.68 -18.99
C ILE A 261 -13.62 7.19 -18.74
N THR A 262 -14.50 7.93 -19.38
CA THR A 262 -14.72 9.35 -19.09
C THR A 262 -16.06 9.47 -18.37
N PRO A 263 -16.07 9.78 -17.06
CA PRO A 263 -17.30 9.97 -16.30
C PRO A 263 -18.14 11.11 -16.86
N ALA A 264 -19.46 10.96 -16.83
CA ALA A 264 -20.40 11.92 -17.44
C ALA A 264 -20.39 13.32 -16.76
N ASP A 265 -19.99 13.38 -15.48
CA ASP A 265 -20.10 14.59 -14.63
C ASP A 265 -18.73 15.28 -14.41
N THR A 266 -17.79 15.16 -15.33
CA THR A 266 -16.49 15.84 -15.18
C THR A 266 -16.41 17.10 -16.04
N SER A 267 -16.44 18.27 -15.40
CA SER A 267 -16.14 19.56 -16.02
C SER A 267 -14.69 19.69 -16.55
N GLN A 268 -13.86 18.65 -16.44
CA GLN A 268 -12.43 18.68 -16.74
C GLN A 268 -11.90 17.42 -17.45
N ASN A 269 -12.62 16.75 -18.32
CA ASN A 269 -12.14 15.62 -19.16
C ASN A 269 -11.20 14.61 -18.42
N LYS A 270 -11.41 14.38 -17.13
CA LYS A 270 -10.61 13.43 -16.36
C LYS A 270 -11.07 12.01 -16.66
N SER A 271 -10.22 11.26 -17.32
CA SER A 271 -10.50 9.87 -17.64
C SER A 271 -9.96 8.94 -16.56
N ILE A 272 -10.62 7.79 -16.38
CA ILE A 272 -10.21 6.72 -15.47
C ILE A 272 -9.70 5.57 -16.31
N GLY A 273 -8.46 5.15 -16.07
CA GLY A 273 -7.93 3.93 -16.65
C GLY A 273 -8.41 2.72 -15.84
N VAL A 274 -8.90 1.70 -16.52
CA VAL A 274 -9.36 0.45 -15.91
C VAL A 274 -8.72 -0.73 -16.64
N TYR A 275 -8.00 -1.56 -15.89
CA TYR A 275 -7.54 -2.86 -16.34
C TYR A 275 -8.07 -3.91 -15.37
N VAL A 276 -8.81 -4.87 -15.90
CA VAL A 276 -9.37 -5.99 -15.13
C VAL A 276 -8.92 -7.29 -15.79
N THR A 277 -8.39 -8.20 -15.00
CA THR A 277 -8.22 -9.58 -15.43
C THR A 277 -8.97 -10.49 -14.47
N PHE A 278 -9.61 -11.53 -15.02
CA PHE A 278 -10.48 -12.39 -14.25
C PHE A 278 -10.61 -13.80 -14.85
N GLU A 279 -10.98 -14.73 -14.00
CA GLU A 279 -11.30 -16.10 -14.36
C GLU A 279 -12.34 -16.68 -13.40
N ILE A 280 -12.83 -17.85 -13.71
CA ILE A 280 -13.65 -18.64 -12.79
C ILE A 280 -12.85 -19.85 -12.35
N ASP A 281 -12.76 -20.06 -11.05
CA ASP A 281 -12.22 -21.28 -10.46
C ASP A 281 -13.15 -22.46 -10.76
N GLU A 282 -12.63 -23.51 -11.37
CA GLU A 282 -13.41 -24.69 -11.75
C GLU A 282 -13.98 -25.43 -10.52
N ASP A 283 -13.28 -25.37 -9.39
CA ASP A 283 -13.71 -25.97 -8.14
C ASP A 283 -14.75 -25.13 -7.38
N PHE A 284 -15.21 -24.01 -7.95
CA PHE A 284 -16.21 -23.12 -7.34
C PHE A 284 -15.85 -22.68 -5.92
N GLY A 285 -14.59 -22.49 -5.66
CA GLY A 285 -14.09 -21.96 -4.40
C GLY A 285 -14.65 -20.59 -4.03
N ASN A 286 -14.14 -20.03 -2.96
CA ASN A 286 -14.52 -18.69 -2.53
C ASN A 286 -14.12 -17.63 -3.56
N LYS A 287 -14.95 -16.59 -3.67
CA LYS A 287 -14.58 -15.37 -4.39
C LYS A 287 -13.21 -14.86 -3.96
N PHE A 288 -12.35 -14.57 -4.92
CA PHE A 288 -11.10 -13.86 -4.71
C PHE A 288 -11.07 -12.60 -5.55
N SER A 289 -10.92 -11.45 -4.91
CA SER A 289 -10.74 -10.18 -5.60
C SER A 289 -9.60 -9.40 -4.94
N CYS A 290 -8.67 -8.96 -5.74
CA CYS A 290 -7.58 -8.09 -5.31
C CYS A 290 -7.42 -6.95 -6.31
N GLY A 291 -6.62 -5.95 -5.97
CA GLY A 291 -6.48 -4.84 -6.88
C GLY A 291 -5.37 -3.87 -6.57
N SER A 292 -5.29 -2.89 -7.44
CA SER A 292 -4.32 -1.81 -7.39
C SER A 292 -4.98 -0.48 -7.76
N VAL A 293 -4.56 0.58 -7.10
CA VAL A 293 -4.97 1.95 -7.41
C VAL A 293 -3.72 2.79 -7.58
N ASN A 294 -3.53 3.36 -8.77
CA ASN A 294 -2.35 4.15 -9.12
C ASN A 294 -1.02 3.42 -8.83
N GLY A 295 -0.99 2.09 -8.98
CA GLY A 295 0.18 1.25 -8.71
C GLY A 295 0.29 0.71 -7.28
N LEU A 296 -0.40 1.31 -6.31
CA LEU A 296 -0.44 0.79 -4.96
C LEU A 296 -1.32 -0.46 -4.90
N LYS A 297 -0.87 -1.48 -4.18
CA LYS A 297 -1.71 -2.62 -3.83
C LYS A 297 -2.81 -2.16 -2.88
N VAL A 298 -4.06 -2.26 -3.32
CA VAL A 298 -5.26 -1.85 -2.59
C VAL A 298 -6.32 -2.91 -2.82
N ASP A 299 -6.31 -3.94 -1.99
CA ASP A 299 -7.15 -5.14 -2.19
C ASP A 299 -8.59 -4.97 -1.66
N SER A 300 -8.99 -3.75 -1.28
CA SER A 300 -10.36 -3.46 -0.85
C SER A 300 -10.79 -2.04 -1.21
N GLY A 301 -12.09 -1.84 -1.36
CA GLY A 301 -12.66 -0.52 -1.59
C GLY A 301 -13.54 -0.45 -2.82
N ILE A 302 -13.88 0.80 -3.20
CA ILE A 302 -14.91 1.07 -4.21
C ILE A 302 -14.53 0.55 -5.61
N HIS A 303 -13.24 0.55 -5.96
CA HIS A 303 -12.77 0.05 -7.25
C HIS A 303 -13.05 -1.44 -7.45
N ILE A 304 -12.81 -2.25 -6.41
CA ILE A 304 -13.16 -3.69 -6.41
C ILE A 304 -14.67 -3.86 -6.48
N GLN A 305 -15.41 -3.13 -5.62
CA GLN A 305 -16.88 -3.21 -5.58
C GLN A 305 -17.52 -2.85 -6.91
N TYR A 306 -17.01 -1.84 -7.61
CA TYR A 306 -17.52 -1.45 -8.92
C TYR A 306 -17.26 -2.52 -9.98
N MET A 307 -16.08 -3.11 -10.03
CA MET A 307 -15.77 -4.16 -11.00
C MET A 307 -16.57 -5.44 -10.73
N GLU A 308 -16.71 -5.84 -9.47
CA GLU A 308 -17.58 -6.94 -9.07
C GLU A 308 -19.03 -6.67 -9.47
N SER A 309 -19.52 -5.45 -9.22
CA SER A 309 -20.88 -5.06 -9.61
C SER A 309 -21.08 -5.05 -11.13
N CYS A 310 -20.06 -4.63 -11.90
CA CYS A 310 -20.10 -4.69 -13.37
C CYS A 310 -20.20 -6.14 -13.87
N TYR A 311 -19.38 -7.04 -13.31
CA TYR A 311 -19.46 -8.46 -13.62
C TYR A 311 -20.83 -9.04 -13.29
N GLU A 312 -21.35 -8.78 -12.08
CA GLU A 312 -22.69 -9.25 -11.69
C GLU A 312 -23.80 -8.73 -12.60
N GLN A 313 -23.76 -7.44 -12.94
CA GLN A 313 -24.75 -6.83 -13.83
C GLN A 313 -24.69 -7.43 -15.23
N ALA A 314 -23.47 -7.64 -15.76
CA ALA A 314 -23.27 -8.27 -17.05
C ALA A 314 -23.83 -9.70 -17.07
N LEU A 315 -23.55 -10.48 -16.03
CA LEU A 315 -24.01 -11.86 -15.90
C LEU A 315 -25.53 -11.95 -15.77
N LYS A 316 -26.12 -11.08 -14.94
CA LYS A 316 -27.58 -10.97 -14.77
C LYS A 316 -28.29 -10.59 -16.08
N ALA A 317 -27.74 -9.65 -16.82
CA ALA A 317 -28.33 -9.18 -18.07
C ALA A 317 -28.24 -10.24 -19.19
N GLU A 318 -27.10 -10.94 -19.32
CA GLU A 318 -26.86 -11.92 -20.37
C GLU A 318 -27.62 -13.23 -20.11
N TYR A 319 -27.59 -13.75 -18.88
CA TYR A 319 -28.14 -15.06 -18.54
C TYR A 319 -29.39 -15.02 -17.67
N LYS A 320 -29.94 -13.84 -17.39
CA LYS A 320 -31.18 -13.63 -16.61
C LYS A 320 -31.16 -14.25 -15.20
N ILE A 321 -30.00 -14.34 -14.59
CA ILE A 321 -29.81 -14.93 -13.27
C ILE A 321 -30.34 -14.02 -12.16
N LYS A 322 -31.07 -14.59 -11.17
CA LYS A 322 -31.69 -13.83 -10.07
C LYS A 322 -31.14 -14.16 -8.65
N HIS A 323 -30.24 -15.14 -8.51
CA HIS A 323 -29.76 -15.59 -7.21
C HIS A 323 -28.47 -14.90 -6.78
N LYS A 324 -28.07 -15.08 -5.50
CA LYS A 324 -26.94 -14.38 -4.87
C LYS A 324 -25.57 -15.08 -5.04
N THR A 325 -25.52 -16.27 -5.62
CA THR A 325 -24.28 -17.08 -5.75
C THR A 325 -23.40 -16.70 -6.92
N LEU A 326 -23.62 -15.55 -7.55
CA LEU A 326 -22.96 -15.11 -8.77
C LEU A 326 -21.43 -14.99 -8.67
N MET A 327 -20.92 -14.78 -7.46
CA MET A 327 -19.51 -14.55 -7.22
C MET A 327 -18.75 -15.81 -6.79
N ASN A 328 -19.40 -16.98 -6.76
CA ASN A 328 -18.70 -18.22 -6.41
C ASN A 328 -17.68 -18.57 -7.50
N GLY A 329 -16.47 -18.89 -7.07
CA GLY A 329 -15.35 -19.19 -7.97
C GLY A 329 -14.78 -17.99 -8.74
N PHE A 330 -15.37 -16.80 -8.61
CA PHE A 330 -14.87 -15.60 -9.31
C PHE A 330 -13.53 -15.14 -8.74
N LYS A 331 -12.49 -15.11 -9.58
CA LYS A 331 -11.18 -14.56 -9.29
C LYS A 331 -10.95 -13.33 -10.13
N MET A 332 -10.52 -12.24 -9.52
CA MET A 332 -10.32 -10.97 -10.21
C MET A 332 -9.12 -10.21 -9.64
N PHE A 333 -8.36 -9.60 -10.54
CA PHE A 333 -7.47 -8.49 -10.25
C PHE A 333 -7.97 -7.25 -10.99
N ALA A 334 -8.18 -6.15 -10.26
CA ALA A 334 -8.64 -4.89 -10.80
C ALA A 334 -7.65 -3.77 -10.54
N LEU A 335 -7.13 -3.16 -11.61
CA LEU A 335 -6.24 -2.02 -11.54
C LEU A 335 -6.97 -0.79 -12.06
N VAL A 336 -6.98 0.27 -11.25
CA VAL A 336 -7.63 1.53 -11.57
C VAL A 336 -6.63 2.69 -11.48
N LEU A 337 -6.63 3.53 -12.50
CA LEU A 337 -5.92 4.80 -12.53
C LEU A 337 -6.93 5.94 -12.44
N ALA A 338 -6.77 6.80 -11.44
CA ALA A 338 -7.66 7.94 -11.25
C ALA A 338 -6.95 9.08 -10.50
N ASP A 339 -7.27 10.32 -10.81
CA ASP A 339 -6.63 11.49 -10.22
C ASP A 339 -7.16 11.83 -8.83
N GLU A 340 -8.45 11.98 -8.71
CA GLU A 340 -9.08 12.47 -7.49
C GLU A 340 -9.62 11.30 -6.66
N ILE A 341 -8.75 10.72 -5.86
CA ILE A 341 -9.05 9.57 -5.00
C ILE A 341 -8.93 9.92 -3.51
N SER A 342 -9.68 9.23 -2.68
CA SER A 342 -9.48 9.28 -1.23
C SER A 342 -9.44 7.88 -0.64
N TYR A 343 -8.63 7.73 0.40
CA TYR A 343 -8.50 6.49 1.17
C TYR A 343 -9.15 6.65 2.54
N ASP A 344 -9.49 5.54 3.19
CA ASP A 344 -10.04 5.55 4.54
C ASP A 344 -9.01 6.00 5.59
N SER A 345 -7.70 5.78 5.32
CA SER A 345 -6.61 6.11 6.22
C SER A 345 -5.34 6.49 5.45
N GLN A 346 -4.37 7.06 6.15
CA GLN A 346 -3.05 7.38 5.60
C GLN A 346 -2.29 6.14 5.11
N THR A 347 -2.57 4.98 5.67
CA THR A 347 -1.97 3.69 5.25
C THR A 347 -2.48 3.17 3.90
N LYS A 348 -3.46 3.86 3.30
CA LYS A 348 -3.99 3.60 1.95
C LYS A 348 -4.47 2.16 1.71
N VAL A 349 -4.93 1.48 2.75
CA VAL A 349 -5.33 0.06 2.69
C VAL A 349 -6.65 -0.13 1.92
N ARG A 350 -7.52 0.89 1.94
CA ARG A 350 -8.83 0.82 1.29
C ARG A 350 -9.15 2.11 0.54
N LEU A 351 -9.54 1.97 -0.73
CA LEU A 351 -10.05 3.09 -1.52
C LEU A 351 -11.48 3.43 -1.07
N LYS A 352 -11.65 4.64 -0.54
CA LYS A 352 -12.94 5.16 -0.07
C LYS A 352 -13.79 5.69 -1.21
N SER A 353 -13.21 6.54 -2.06
CA SER A 353 -13.92 7.16 -3.17
C SER A 353 -13.00 7.52 -4.33
N ILE A 354 -13.59 7.59 -5.51
CA ILE A 354 -13.08 8.29 -6.68
C ILE A 354 -14.05 9.46 -6.88
N THR A 355 -13.53 10.68 -6.85
CA THR A 355 -14.37 11.90 -6.84
C THR A 355 -15.26 11.97 -8.09
N LYS A 356 -16.55 12.24 -7.90
CA LYS A 356 -17.58 12.37 -8.95
C LYS A 356 -17.79 11.13 -9.84
N VAL A 357 -17.32 9.96 -9.42
CA VAL A 357 -17.45 8.71 -10.16
C VAL A 357 -18.52 7.83 -9.53
N LYS A 358 -19.43 7.33 -10.35
CA LYS A 358 -20.52 6.45 -9.96
C LYS A 358 -20.41 5.12 -10.71
N LEU A 359 -21.04 4.07 -10.18
CA LEU A 359 -21.10 2.76 -10.85
C LEU A 359 -21.67 2.85 -12.29
N ALA A 360 -22.61 3.76 -12.54
CA ALA A 360 -23.18 3.95 -13.87
C ALA A 360 -22.16 4.37 -14.93
N ASP A 361 -21.07 5.04 -14.55
CA ASP A 361 -20.02 5.46 -15.48
C ASP A 361 -19.24 4.27 -16.06
N PHE A 362 -19.33 3.09 -15.42
CA PHE A 362 -18.67 1.86 -15.85
C PHE A 362 -19.51 0.99 -16.80
N SER A 363 -20.56 1.55 -17.43
CA SER A 363 -21.43 0.82 -18.38
C SER A 363 -20.65 0.16 -19.52
N ASP A 364 -19.54 0.74 -19.96
CA ASP A 364 -18.70 0.15 -21.01
C ASP A 364 -17.93 -1.08 -20.51
N ILE A 365 -17.56 -1.13 -19.23
CA ILE A 365 -16.97 -2.33 -18.62
C ILE A 365 -18.00 -3.47 -18.60
N ILE A 366 -19.28 -3.17 -18.27
CA ILE A 366 -20.38 -4.15 -18.32
C ILE A 366 -20.49 -4.75 -19.73
N LYS A 367 -20.46 -3.90 -20.77
CA LYS A 367 -20.51 -4.35 -22.17
C LYS A 367 -19.30 -5.23 -22.54
N GLU A 368 -18.10 -4.93 -22.03
CA GLU A 368 -16.93 -5.76 -22.29
C GLU A 368 -17.04 -7.14 -21.63
N PHE A 369 -17.56 -7.24 -20.40
CA PHE A 369 -17.88 -8.53 -19.78
C PHE A 369 -18.87 -9.32 -20.65
N GLN A 370 -19.96 -8.69 -21.10
CA GLN A 370 -20.95 -9.33 -21.98
C GLN A 370 -20.34 -9.81 -23.29
N LYS A 371 -19.45 -9.04 -23.92
CA LYS A 371 -18.72 -9.48 -25.13
C LYS A 371 -17.90 -10.72 -24.88
N ILE A 372 -17.19 -10.78 -23.73
CA ILE A 372 -16.39 -11.95 -23.33
C ILE A 372 -17.33 -13.16 -23.14
N PHE A 373 -18.46 -13.00 -22.47
CA PHE A 373 -19.42 -14.07 -22.23
C PHE A 373 -19.95 -14.65 -23.55
N ARG A 374 -20.29 -13.80 -24.52
CA ARG A 374 -20.75 -14.23 -25.85
C ARG A 374 -19.65 -14.86 -26.69
N LYS A 375 -18.41 -14.39 -26.55
CA LYS A 375 -17.27 -14.93 -27.30
C LYS A 375 -16.91 -16.35 -26.88
N ASP A 376 -17.10 -16.69 -25.60
CA ASP A 376 -16.80 -18.01 -25.02
C ASP A 376 -18.10 -18.58 -24.38
N ALA A 377 -19.19 -18.61 -25.18
CA ALA A 377 -20.53 -18.90 -24.68
C ALA A 377 -20.63 -20.28 -24.00
N GLU A 378 -20.02 -21.31 -24.59
CA GLU A 378 -20.04 -22.67 -24.04
C GLU A 378 -19.45 -22.74 -22.62
N TYR A 379 -18.34 -22.08 -22.41
CA TYR A 379 -17.70 -22.00 -21.10
C TYR A 379 -18.62 -21.28 -20.08
N TRP A 380 -19.19 -20.14 -20.48
CA TRP A 380 -20.02 -19.34 -19.58
C TRP A 380 -21.37 -19.96 -19.31
N GLU A 381 -22.01 -20.62 -20.27
CA GLU A 381 -23.25 -21.40 -20.07
C GLU A 381 -23.03 -22.54 -19.09
N THR A 382 -21.90 -23.26 -19.20
CA THR A 382 -21.50 -24.30 -18.26
C THR A 382 -21.32 -23.73 -16.85
N HIS A 383 -20.64 -22.60 -16.73
CA HIS A 383 -20.45 -21.92 -15.44
C HIS A 383 -21.80 -21.50 -14.83
N VAL A 384 -22.67 -20.88 -15.61
CA VAL A 384 -24.01 -20.46 -15.16
C VAL A 384 -24.83 -21.66 -14.72
N GLY A 385 -24.76 -22.77 -15.42
CA GLY A 385 -25.40 -24.02 -15.03
C GLY A 385 -24.97 -24.50 -13.64
N LYS A 386 -23.66 -24.48 -13.36
CA LYS A 386 -23.11 -24.81 -12.05
C LYS A 386 -23.55 -23.81 -10.95
N LEU A 387 -23.61 -22.49 -11.25
CA LEU A 387 -24.12 -21.48 -10.31
C LEU A 387 -25.59 -21.71 -9.95
N ASN A 388 -26.43 -22.05 -10.93
CA ASN A 388 -27.84 -22.38 -10.71
C ASN A 388 -27.98 -23.64 -9.82
N TYR A 389 -27.22 -24.68 -10.11
CA TYR A 389 -27.18 -25.90 -9.29
C TYR A 389 -26.78 -25.60 -7.84
N LEU A 390 -25.74 -24.80 -7.62
CA LEU A 390 -25.31 -24.39 -6.28
C LEU A 390 -26.42 -23.60 -5.55
N ALA A 391 -27.09 -22.68 -6.25
CA ALA A 391 -28.16 -21.89 -5.67
C ALA A 391 -29.36 -22.77 -5.22
N GLU A 392 -29.69 -23.79 -5.98
CA GLU A 392 -30.74 -24.75 -5.63
C GLU A 392 -30.33 -25.65 -4.46
N SER A 393 -29.09 -26.16 -4.48
CA SER A 393 -28.53 -26.96 -3.39
C SER A 393 -28.47 -26.19 -2.06
N MET A 394 -28.12 -24.89 -2.11
CA MET A 394 -28.08 -24.04 -0.91
C MET A 394 -29.47 -23.74 -0.33
N LYS A 395 -30.52 -23.70 -1.17
CA LYS A 395 -31.90 -23.54 -0.68
C LYS A 395 -32.39 -24.74 0.12
N SER A 396 -31.90 -25.93 -0.18
CA SER A 396 -32.30 -27.17 0.49
C SER A 396 -31.59 -27.41 1.84
N LEU A 397 -30.53 -26.66 2.12
CA LEU A 397 -29.78 -26.78 3.38
C LEU A 397 -30.42 -25.95 4.50
N SER A 398 -30.37 -26.43 5.75
CA SER A 398 -30.76 -25.64 6.92
C SER A 398 -29.85 -24.42 7.10
N ALA A 399 -30.33 -23.38 7.78
CA ALA A 399 -29.51 -22.19 8.06
C ALA A 399 -28.20 -22.53 8.78
N SER A 400 -28.26 -23.51 9.69
CA SER A 400 -27.11 -24.02 10.43
C SER A 400 -26.07 -24.70 9.51
N GLU A 401 -26.52 -25.55 8.57
CA GLU A 401 -25.63 -26.21 7.61
C GLU A 401 -25.02 -25.25 6.59
N LYS A 402 -25.78 -24.20 6.24
CA LYS A 402 -25.26 -23.12 5.37
C LYS A 402 -24.16 -22.33 6.07
N ALA A 403 -24.39 -21.95 7.31
CA ALA A 403 -23.39 -21.27 8.11
C ALA A 403 -22.14 -22.16 8.28
N GLN A 404 -22.31 -23.45 8.53
CA GLN A 404 -21.22 -24.42 8.67
C GLN A 404 -20.40 -24.55 7.39
N LYS A 405 -21.02 -24.69 6.21
CA LYS A 405 -20.30 -24.76 4.94
C LYS A 405 -19.54 -23.48 4.60
N ILE A 406 -20.10 -22.32 4.93
CA ILE A 406 -19.40 -21.04 4.79
C ILE A 406 -18.16 -21.00 5.67
N ILE A 407 -18.24 -21.54 6.88
CA ILE A 407 -17.14 -21.63 7.85
C ILE A 407 -16.07 -22.62 7.39
N ASP A 408 -16.47 -23.81 6.93
CA ASP A 408 -15.53 -24.86 6.49
C ASP A 408 -14.76 -24.45 5.24
N ASN A 409 -15.41 -23.82 4.28
CA ASN A 409 -14.76 -23.19 3.13
C ASN A 409 -13.86 -22.00 3.53
N ALA A 410 -14.17 -21.35 4.65
CA ALA A 410 -13.38 -20.30 5.21
C ALA A 410 -12.15 -20.80 5.99
N SER A 411 -12.21 -21.94 6.64
CA SER A 411 -11.13 -22.49 7.50
C SER A 411 -10.11 -23.36 6.75
N GLY A 412 -10.44 -23.86 5.57
CA GLY A 412 -9.61 -24.83 4.81
C GLY A 412 -8.45 -24.26 3.99
N ASN A 413 -8.31 -22.95 3.83
CA ASN A 413 -7.34 -22.39 2.90
C ASN A 413 -6.28 -21.48 3.55
N SER A 414 -5.02 -21.76 3.28
CA SER A 414 -3.83 -20.94 3.60
C SER A 414 -3.92 -19.47 3.09
N MET A 415 -4.92 -19.17 2.28
CA MET A 415 -5.29 -17.87 1.70
C MET A 415 -5.81 -16.86 2.74
N TYR A 416 -6.10 -17.27 3.97
CA TYR A 416 -6.57 -16.38 5.05
C TYR A 416 -5.50 -15.44 5.59
N ARG A 417 -4.22 -15.74 5.37
CA ARG A 417 -3.11 -14.86 5.79
C ARG A 417 -3.09 -13.56 5.01
N SER A 418 -3.36 -13.60 3.71
CA SER A 418 -3.40 -12.39 2.88
C SER A 418 -4.65 -11.53 3.11
N LYS A 419 -5.72 -12.09 3.70
CA LYS A 419 -6.99 -11.39 3.93
C LYS A 419 -7.07 -10.65 5.28
N ALA A 420 -6.25 -10.99 6.27
CA ALA A 420 -6.20 -10.23 7.52
C ALA A 420 -5.61 -8.83 7.29
N ASP A 421 -4.65 -8.71 6.37
CA ASP A 421 -4.03 -7.44 5.99
C ASP A 421 -5.01 -6.46 5.31
N MET A 422 -6.22 -6.93 4.93
CA MET A 422 -7.28 -6.13 4.31
C MET A 422 -8.22 -5.44 5.32
N VAL A 423 -7.99 -5.60 6.62
CA VAL A 423 -8.81 -4.93 7.64
C VAL A 423 -8.29 -3.52 7.86
N PRO A 424 -9.11 -2.49 7.60
CA PRO A 424 -8.68 -1.10 7.73
C PRO A 424 -8.16 -0.77 9.12
N GLY A 425 -6.91 -0.29 9.18
CA GLY A 425 -6.25 0.07 10.42
C GLY A 425 -5.72 -1.12 11.24
N PHE A 426 -5.89 -2.35 10.79
CA PHE A 426 -5.26 -3.51 11.40
C PHE A 426 -3.75 -3.49 11.14
N SER A 427 -2.97 -3.81 12.16
CA SER A 427 -1.52 -3.95 12.09
C SER A 427 -1.16 -5.31 12.67
N ASP A 428 -0.77 -6.25 11.82
CA ASP A 428 -0.47 -7.63 12.24
C ASP A 428 0.89 -7.72 12.95
N ALA A 429 1.09 -8.82 13.66
CA ALA A 429 2.40 -9.25 14.14
C ALA A 429 3.21 -9.82 12.95
N THR A 430 4.50 -9.54 12.93
CA THR A 430 5.40 -9.98 11.84
C THR A 430 6.03 -11.34 12.06
N ALA A 431 5.73 -12.00 13.19
CA ALA A 431 6.21 -13.34 13.52
C ALA A 431 5.81 -14.38 12.45
N GLY A 432 6.72 -15.31 12.18
CA GLY A 432 6.49 -16.41 11.26
C GLY A 432 5.42 -17.40 11.74
N ASN A 433 5.02 -18.31 10.86
CA ASN A 433 3.92 -19.23 11.09
C ASN A 433 4.05 -20.11 12.34
N ASN A 434 5.27 -20.54 12.64
CA ASN A 434 5.55 -21.43 13.77
C ASN A 434 5.59 -20.69 15.11
N ASP A 435 5.54 -19.36 15.09
CA ASP A 435 5.65 -18.51 16.29
C ASP A 435 4.36 -17.72 16.57
N ARG A 436 3.29 -17.96 15.81
CA ARG A 436 2.02 -17.24 15.92
C ARG A 436 1.33 -17.41 17.27
N TRP A 437 1.48 -18.55 17.91
CA TRP A 437 0.92 -18.79 19.24
C TRP A 437 1.53 -17.86 20.32
N ASN A 438 2.73 -17.37 20.11
CA ASN A 438 3.39 -16.43 21.01
C ASN A 438 2.98 -14.96 20.75
N CYS A 439 2.17 -14.71 19.71
CA CYS A 439 1.68 -13.38 19.39
C CYS A 439 0.48 -12.98 20.26
N GLU A 440 0.40 -11.67 20.52
CA GLU A 440 -0.70 -11.02 21.23
C GLU A 440 -1.42 -10.05 20.29
N ILE A 441 -2.76 -10.03 20.33
CA ILE A 441 -3.56 -9.06 19.61
C ILE A 441 -4.26 -8.12 20.59
N PHE A 442 -4.10 -6.82 20.36
CA PHE A 442 -4.78 -5.73 21.07
C PHE A 442 -5.99 -5.29 20.26
N ILE A 443 -7.18 -5.46 20.81
CA ILE A 443 -8.43 -5.01 20.20
C ILE A 443 -8.82 -3.69 20.84
N THR A 444 -9.01 -2.64 20.03
CA THR A 444 -9.31 -1.27 20.51
C THR A 444 -10.65 -0.77 20.01
N GLU A 445 -11.29 0.10 20.77
CA GLU A 445 -12.46 0.85 20.31
C GLU A 445 -12.00 2.08 19.50
N GLY A 446 -11.96 1.91 18.16
CA GLY A 446 -11.62 2.99 17.24
C GLY A 446 -10.13 3.14 16.90
N LEU A 447 -9.84 4.13 16.06
CA LEU A 447 -8.50 4.38 15.52
C LEU A 447 -7.60 5.18 16.48
N SER A 448 -8.18 6.02 17.34
CA SER A 448 -7.41 6.88 18.25
C SER A 448 -6.59 6.07 19.27
N PRO A 449 -7.20 5.16 20.07
CA PRO A 449 -6.43 4.31 20.98
C PRO A 449 -5.45 3.38 20.25
N SER A 450 -5.79 2.94 19.04
CA SER A 450 -4.90 2.08 18.25
C SER A 450 -3.58 2.76 17.88
N GLY A 451 -3.58 4.07 17.66
CA GLY A 451 -2.38 4.86 17.40
C GLY A 451 -1.42 4.85 18.59
N SER A 452 -1.95 5.09 19.78
CA SER A 452 -1.17 5.07 21.02
C SER A 452 -0.59 3.68 21.32
N LEU A 453 -1.39 2.62 21.10
CA LEU A 453 -0.92 1.24 21.28
C LEU A 453 0.13 0.84 20.24
N LYS A 454 -0.01 1.26 18.98
CA LYS A 454 1.02 1.04 17.96
C LYS A 454 2.33 1.71 18.32
N ALA A 455 2.30 2.91 18.89
CA ALA A 455 3.48 3.62 19.34
C ALA A 455 4.11 3.00 20.60
N GLY A 456 3.28 2.48 21.52
CA GLY A 456 3.72 1.91 22.80
C GLY A 456 4.10 0.43 22.75
N ARG A 457 3.84 -0.30 21.66
CA ARG A 457 4.16 -1.73 21.57
C ARG A 457 5.67 -1.98 21.54
N LYS A 458 6.12 -3.02 22.23
CA LYS A 458 7.54 -3.46 22.26
C LYS A 458 7.93 -4.17 20.95
N GLY A 459 7.84 -3.46 19.82
CA GLY A 459 8.14 -4.00 18.48
C GLY A 459 6.93 -4.65 17.78
N THR A 460 7.11 -4.96 16.50
CA THR A 460 6.07 -5.51 15.62
C THR A 460 6.06 -7.03 15.56
N LEU A 461 7.10 -7.70 16.12
CA LEU A 461 7.29 -9.13 15.95
C LEU A 461 6.11 -9.96 16.51
N HIS A 462 5.68 -9.68 17.74
CA HIS A 462 4.65 -10.47 18.43
C HIS A 462 3.37 -9.70 18.76
N HIS A 463 3.31 -8.40 18.49
CA HIS A 463 2.17 -7.57 18.87
C HIS A 463 1.38 -7.10 17.64
N ALA A 464 0.11 -7.48 17.58
CA ALA A 464 -0.86 -6.98 16.59
C ALA A 464 -1.83 -6.00 17.24
N VAL A 465 -2.38 -5.07 16.44
CA VAL A 465 -3.40 -4.10 16.89
C VAL A 465 -4.56 -4.09 15.91
N LEU A 466 -5.76 -4.36 16.42
CA LEU A 466 -7.01 -4.38 15.66
C LEU A 466 -7.95 -3.27 16.17
N PRO A 467 -8.13 -2.17 15.46
CA PRO A 467 -9.18 -1.19 15.78
C PRO A 467 -10.54 -1.68 15.28
N LEU A 468 -11.55 -1.66 16.15
CA LEU A 468 -12.94 -1.90 15.78
C LEU A 468 -13.65 -0.56 15.56
N ARG A 469 -14.57 -0.51 14.61
CA ARG A 469 -15.36 0.69 14.33
C ARG A 469 -16.69 0.63 15.09
N GLY A 470 -16.70 1.20 16.30
CA GLY A 470 -17.88 1.25 17.15
C GLY A 470 -18.07 0.01 18.02
N LYS A 471 -19.20 -0.06 18.72
CA LYS A 471 -19.52 -1.13 19.68
C LYS A 471 -19.82 -2.45 18.97
N VAL A 472 -19.22 -3.51 19.44
CA VAL A 472 -19.51 -4.87 18.96
C VAL A 472 -20.93 -5.26 19.38
N LYS A 473 -21.71 -5.85 18.46
CA LYS A 473 -23.06 -6.32 18.74
C LYS A 473 -23.04 -7.40 19.83
N ASN A 474 -23.97 -7.31 20.77
CA ASN A 474 -24.21 -8.41 21.71
C ASN A 474 -24.72 -9.64 20.94
N VAL A 475 -24.02 -10.75 21.06
CA VAL A 475 -24.28 -11.99 20.29
C VAL A 475 -24.98 -13.07 21.09
N LYS A 476 -25.34 -12.81 22.36
CA LYS A 476 -25.91 -13.83 23.28
C LYS A 476 -27.07 -14.62 22.66
N ASP A 477 -27.93 -13.92 21.87
CA ASP A 477 -29.11 -14.49 21.24
C ASP A 477 -29.05 -14.41 19.70
N SER A 478 -27.86 -14.28 19.13
CA SER A 478 -27.68 -14.15 17.68
C SER A 478 -27.40 -15.49 17.03
N THR A 479 -28.02 -15.71 15.83
CA THR A 479 -27.69 -16.86 14.99
C THR A 479 -26.32 -16.67 14.33
N ALA A 480 -25.71 -17.77 13.84
CA ALA A 480 -24.44 -17.72 13.12
C ALA A 480 -24.50 -16.77 11.90
N ASP A 481 -25.61 -16.77 11.15
CA ASP A 481 -25.84 -15.86 10.02
C ASP A 481 -25.83 -14.39 10.46
N GLN A 482 -26.50 -14.07 11.57
CA GLN A 482 -26.53 -12.72 12.13
C GLN A 482 -25.15 -12.25 12.64
N MET A 483 -24.33 -13.18 13.14
CA MET A 483 -22.95 -12.89 13.53
C MET A 483 -22.08 -12.61 12.31
N MET A 484 -22.23 -13.37 11.22
CA MET A 484 -21.49 -13.19 9.97
C MET A 484 -21.86 -11.92 9.21
N ASP A 485 -23.12 -11.49 9.29
CA ASP A 485 -23.58 -10.22 8.71
C ASP A 485 -23.04 -8.99 9.45
N ASN A 486 -22.60 -9.16 10.70
CA ASN A 486 -21.99 -8.07 11.46
C ASN A 486 -20.51 -7.91 11.09
N LYS A 487 -20.16 -6.78 10.48
CA LYS A 487 -18.82 -6.50 9.96
C LYS A 487 -17.73 -6.56 11.03
N GLU A 488 -17.99 -6.09 12.23
CA GLU A 488 -17.01 -6.04 13.32
C GLU A 488 -16.75 -7.47 13.86
N LEU A 489 -17.80 -8.25 14.06
CA LEU A 489 -17.67 -9.66 14.48
C LEU A 489 -16.97 -10.49 13.41
N PHE A 490 -17.39 -10.35 12.15
CA PHE A 490 -16.73 -11.02 11.04
C PHE A 490 -15.25 -10.68 10.95
N THR A 491 -14.90 -9.41 11.20
CA THR A 491 -13.51 -8.95 11.26
C THR A 491 -12.73 -9.63 12.38
N ILE A 492 -13.30 -9.73 13.58
CA ILE A 492 -12.69 -10.43 14.72
C ILE A 492 -12.43 -11.90 14.36
N PHE A 493 -13.43 -12.63 13.88
CA PHE A 493 -13.28 -14.04 13.52
C PHE A 493 -12.23 -14.26 12.45
N LYS A 494 -12.22 -13.40 11.44
CA LYS A 494 -11.26 -13.43 10.36
C LYS A 494 -9.82 -13.21 10.84
N VAL A 495 -9.62 -12.24 11.73
CA VAL A 495 -8.30 -11.89 12.24
C VAL A 495 -7.78 -12.95 13.21
N LEU A 496 -8.63 -13.54 14.05
CA LEU A 496 -8.24 -14.58 15.00
C LEU A 496 -7.94 -15.94 14.33
N GLY A 497 -8.55 -16.23 13.18
CA GLY A 497 -8.28 -17.44 12.40
C GLY A 497 -8.95 -18.72 12.91
N LEU A 498 -9.84 -18.64 13.92
CA LEU A 498 -10.52 -19.78 14.53
C LEU A 498 -11.98 -19.98 14.07
N GLY A 499 -12.49 -19.05 13.24
CA GLY A 499 -13.90 -19.05 12.82
C GLY A 499 -14.85 -18.63 13.95
N ILE A 500 -16.16 -18.93 13.78
CA ILE A 500 -17.21 -18.58 14.75
C ILE A 500 -17.23 -19.57 15.93
N ASP A 501 -16.93 -20.83 15.66
CA ASP A 501 -16.98 -21.90 16.67
C ASP A 501 -15.69 -22.72 16.64
N ALA A 502 -14.96 -22.70 17.77
CA ALA A 502 -13.75 -23.48 17.95
C ALA A 502 -14.00 -25.00 17.85
N ASN A 503 -15.24 -25.47 18.08
CA ASN A 503 -15.61 -26.88 17.91
C ASN A 503 -15.37 -27.38 16.47
N ASN A 504 -15.45 -26.50 15.47
CA ASN A 504 -15.16 -26.87 14.09
C ASN A 504 -13.67 -27.20 13.88
N VAL A 505 -12.78 -26.45 14.54
CA VAL A 505 -11.34 -26.73 14.51
C VAL A 505 -11.01 -28.02 15.23
N THR A 506 -11.75 -28.35 16.30
CA THR A 506 -11.50 -29.53 17.16
C THR A 506 -12.28 -30.75 16.72
N HIS A 507 -13.13 -30.68 15.72
CA HIS A 507 -13.89 -31.80 15.21
C HIS A 507 -13.00 -33.02 14.89
N GLY A 508 -13.37 -34.18 15.42
CA GLY A 508 -12.62 -35.43 15.26
C GLY A 508 -11.46 -35.62 16.24
N CYS A 509 -11.17 -34.67 17.13
CA CYS A 509 -10.21 -34.86 18.21
C CYS A 509 -10.79 -35.80 19.30
N LYS A 510 -9.95 -36.70 19.80
CA LYS A 510 -10.36 -37.70 20.80
C LYS A 510 -10.04 -37.29 22.23
N THR A 511 -9.09 -36.35 22.39
CA THR A 511 -8.66 -35.86 23.70
C THR A 511 -8.63 -34.35 23.76
N PRO A 512 -8.73 -33.72 24.95
CA PRO A 512 -8.57 -32.28 25.12
C PRO A 512 -7.21 -31.76 24.66
N GLU A 513 -6.15 -32.54 24.83
CA GLU A 513 -4.77 -32.19 24.41
C GLU A 513 -4.66 -32.12 22.89
N GLU A 514 -5.25 -33.09 22.18
CA GLU A 514 -5.33 -33.11 20.74
C GLU A 514 -6.09 -31.89 20.20
N ALA A 515 -7.20 -31.55 20.85
CA ALA A 515 -8.00 -30.37 20.54
C ALA A 515 -7.19 -29.07 20.76
N PHE A 516 -6.47 -28.99 21.88
CA PHE A 516 -5.63 -27.83 22.19
C PHE A 516 -4.50 -27.64 21.19
N GLU A 517 -3.77 -28.70 20.84
CA GLU A 517 -2.70 -28.62 19.84
C GLU A 517 -3.24 -28.23 18.45
N LYS A 518 -4.43 -28.69 18.11
CA LYS A 518 -5.09 -28.32 16.87
C LYS A 518 -5.50 -26.84 16.84
N ILE A 519 -6.07 -26.34 17.96
CA ILE A 519 -6.37 -24.90 18.12
C ILE A 519 -5.10 -24.07 18.03
N LYS A 520 -4.04 -24.44 18.75
CA LYS A 520 -2.75 -23.77 18.75
C LYS A 520 -2.14 -23.65 17.35
N LYS A 521 -2.31 -24.66 16.52
CA LYS A 521 -1.83 -24.68 15.14
C LYS A 521 -2.62 -23.74 14.23
N HIS A 522 -3.91 -23.50 14.50
CA HIS A 522 -4.80 -22.69 13.67
C HIS A 522 -4.92 -21.24 14.16
N ALA A 523 -4.79 -21.02 15.47
CA ALA A 523 -4.89 -19.69 16.06
C ALA A 523 -3.74 -18.78 15.58
N ARG A 524 -4.09 -17.56 15.23
CA ARG A 524 -3.11 -16.55 14.83
C ARG A 524 -2.48 -15.83 16.02
N TYR A 525 -3.12 -15.91 17.18
CA TYR A 525 -2.66 -15.26 18.42
C TYR A 525 -2.96 -16.15 19.60
N GLY A 526 -1.99 -16.29 20.48
CA GLY A 526 -2.16 -17.04 21.74
C GLY A 526 -2.78 -16.20 22.84
N LYS A 527 -2.79 -14.86 22.69
CA LYS A 527 -3.41 -13.94 23.65
C LYS A 527 -4.23 -12.87 22.95
N ILE A 528 -5.34 -12.49 23.57
CA ILE A 528 -6.22 -11.41 23.16
C ILE A 528 -6.29 -10.41 24.31
N CYS A 529 -5.93 -9.17 24.03
CA CYS A 529 -6.00 -8.04 24.96
C CYS A 529 -7.08 -7.07 24.48
N ILE A 530 -8.08 -6.80 25.32
CA ILE A 530 -9.08 -5.78 25.04
C ILE A 530 -8.60 -4.49 25.70
N ALA A 531 -8.37 -3.46 24.87
CA ALA A 531 -7.92 -2.15 25.31
C ALA A 531 -9.04 -1.14 25.06
N THR A 532 -9.69 -0.71 26.12
CA THR A 532 -10.71 0.35 26.12
C THR A 532 -10.15 1.60 26.77
N ASP A 533 -10.74 2.75 26.46
CA ASP A 533 -10.41 4.03 27.10
C ASP A 533 -10.79 4.02 28.57
#